data_171a6faf383185233ad86407ec3b1ca5
#
_entry.id   171a6faf383185233ad86407ec3b1ca5
#
_cell.length_a   1.000
_cell.length_b   1.000
_cell.length_c   1.000
_cell.angle_alpha   90.00
_cell.angle_beta   90.00
_cell.angle_gamma   90.00
#
_symmetry.space_group_name_H-M   'P 1'
#
loop_
_entity.id
_entity.type
_entity.pdbx_description
1 polymer ?
#
loop_
_entity_poly.entity_id
_entity_poly.type
_entity_poly.pdbx_seq_one_letter_code
_entity_poly.pdbx_strand_id
1 'polypeptide(L)'
;MKPIFCFILACNTFIAAFSQDFHITLSGGATNYSGDLQVKRYTFDQSHPAIALGLAYGLNEKLYIRSQVMLGKLSAHDKFNPLTAMRNLNFTSSLTEVNVAAEYYLRDMSEYAVSPYLFAGMAAYHFNPYTNDTTGTKYFLQPLSTEGQGFYQDRQPYKLTQFAIPFGGGVKLALGENIRVGIEFGIRKLFTDYFDDVSTTYIDPNLLLANRGPKTLELAYRGSELKNGLPYQTGENRGSAKFKDWYYFTGITTSIRLGNRNGSRIKSRSRLGCPTKI
;
A
#
# COMPACT_ATOMS: atom_id res chain seq x y z
N MET A 1 25.37 -40.89 -5.63
CA MET A 1 25.14 -40.21 -4.33
C MET A 1 26.08 -39.01 -4.03
N LYS A 2 27.00 -38.64 -4.92
CA LYS A 2 27.94 -37.52 -4.69
C LYS A 2 27.43 -36.07 -5.03
N PRO A 3 26.52 -35.85 -6.04
CA PRO A 3 26.15 -34.47 -6.37
C PRO A 3 25.19 -33.80 -5.36
N ILE A 4 24.30 -34.56 -4.71
CA ILE A 4 23.34 -34.04 -3.74
C ILE A 4 24.03 -33.56 -2.47
N PHE A 5 25.10 -34.27 -2.02
CA PHE A 5 25.86 -33.88 -0.83
C PHE A 5 26.66 -32.57 -1.05
N CYS A 6 27.21 -32.37 -2.26
CA CYS A 6 27.89 -31.12 -2.61
C CYS A 6 26.90 -29.93 -2.71
N PHE A 7 25.65 -30.16 -3.18
CA PHE A 7 24.63 -29.13 -3.27
C PHE A 7 24.14 -28.69 -1.88
N ILE A 8 23.95 -29.65 -0.97
CA ILE A 8 23.56 -29.36 0.44
C ILE A 8 24.70 -28.63 1.18
N LEU A 9 25.96 -29.04 0.93
CA LEU A 9 27.11 -28.36 1.54
C LEU A 9 27.31 -26.95 0.98
N ALA A 10 27.13 -26.75 -0.32
CA ALA A 10 27.18 -25.43 -0.96
C ALA A 10 26.03 -24.52 -0.49
N CYS A 11 24.80 -25.04 -0.29
CA CYS A 11 23.72 -24.28 0.32
C CYS A 11 24.01 -23.86 1.77
N ASN A 12 24.63 -24.74 2.59
CA ASN A 12 24.96 -24.40 3.96
C ASN A 12 26.11 -23.38 4.06
N THR A 13 27.08 -23.40 3.16
CA THR A 13 28.16 -22.39 3.12
C THR A 13 27.66 -21.04 2.62
N PHE A 14 26.68 -20.99 1.73
CA PHE A 14 26.01 -19.75 1.31
C PHE A 14 25.22 -19.13 2.48
N ILE A 15 24.51 -19.92 3.27
CA ILE A 15 23.74 -19.43 4.43
C ILE A 15 24.66 -18.87 5.53
N ALA A 16 25.83 -19.49 5.76
CA ALA A 16 26.81 -19.02 6.77
C ALA A 16 27.50 -17.70 6.37
N ALA A 17 27.66 -17.39 5.08
CA ALA A 17 28.28 -16.16 4.60
C ALA A 17 27.38 -14.93 4.72
N PHE A 18 26.05 -15.12 4.78
CA PHE A 18 25.04 -14.05 4.87
C PHE A 18 24.59 -13.70 6.30
N SER A 19 25.23 -14.23 7.32
CA SER A 19 24.81 -14.15 8.73
C SER A 19 24.95 -12.75 9.37
N GLN A 20 25.30 -11.68 8.61
CA GLN A 20 25.86 -10.53 9.30
C GLN A 20 24.90 -9.37 9.62
N ASP A 21 23.81 -9.15 8.90
CA ASP A 21 22.87 -8.04 9.23
C ASP A 21 21.44 -8.23 8.70
N PHE A 22 20.85 -9.40 8.92
CA PHE A 22 19.44 -9.64 8.62
C PHE A 22 18.54 -9.23 9.78
N HIS A 23 17.44 -8.57 9.44
CA HIS A 23 16.39 -8.20 10.38
C HIS A 23 15.05 -8.74 9.90
N ILE A 24 14.25 -9.30 10.80
CA ILE A 24 12.81 -9.46 10.60
C ILE A 24 12.16 -8.10 10.87
N THR A 25 11.27 -7.67 10.00
CA THR A 25 10.52 -6.43 10.17
C THR A 25 9.04 -6.72 10.33
N LEU A 26 8.41 -6.11 11.31
CA LEU A 26 6.97 -6.12 11.54
C LEU A 26 6.48 -4.69 11.61
N SER A 27 5.43 -4.37 10.86
CA SER A 27 4.80 -3.05 10.91
C SER A 27 3.30 -3.19 11.12
N GLY A 28 2.75 -2.32 11.96
CA GLY A 28 1.30 -2.23 12.19
C GLY A 28 0.87 -0.78 12.16
N GLY A 29 -0.25 -0.49 11.52
CA GLY A 29 -0.70 0.88 11.38
C GLY A 29 -2.00 1.00 10.60
N ALA A 30 -2.14 2.08 9.85
CA ALA A 30 -3.31 2.38 9.06
C ALA A 30 -2.94 2.73 7.61
N THR A 31 -3.78 2.29 6.69
CA THR A 31 -3.77 2.69 5.29
C THR A 31 -4.85 3.73 5.03
N ASN A 32 -4.60 4.62 4.08
CA ASN A 32 -5.53 5.65 3.65
C ASN A 32 -5.43 5.83 2.13
N TYR A 33 -6.56 6.15 1.49
CA TYR A 33 -6.68 6.35 0.05
C TYR A 33 -6.74 7.85 -0.29
N SER A 34 -6.33 8.22 -1.49
CA SER A 34 -6.56 9.54 -2.09
C SER A 34 -6.70 9.41 -3.60
N GLY A 35 -7.80 9.90 -4.14
CA GLY A 35 -8.19 9.87 -5.54
C GLY A 35 -9.55 10.51 -5.73
N ASP A 36 -10.34 10.06 -6.70
CA ASP A 36 -11.61 10.69 -7.10
C ASP A 36 -12.69 10.69 -6.02
N LEU A 37 -12.73 9.66 -5.15
CA LEU A 37 -13.68 9.57 -4.03
C LEU A 37 -13.15 10.21 -2.74
N GLN A 38 -11.86 10.53 -2.67
CA GLN A 38 -11.25 11.24 -1.55
C GLN A 38 -10.19 12.22 -2.06
N VAL A 39 -10.57 13.46 -2.28
CA VAL A 39 -9.67 14.53 -2.74
C VAL A 39 -8.68 14.97 -1.65
N LYS A 40 -9.05 14.86 -0.38
CA LYS A 40 -8.13 15.12 0.73
C LYS A 40 -7.05 14.04 0.73
N ARG A 41 -5.78 14.48 0.78
CA ARG A 41 -4.64 13.54 0.72
C ARG A 41 -4.63 12.51 1.85
N TYR A 42 -5.11 12.89 3.05
CA TYR A 42 -5.18 12.00 4.19
C TYR A 42 -6.38 12.36 5.08
N THR A 43 -7.14 11.36 5.53
CA THR A 43 -8.26 11.53 6.47
C THR A 43 -8.25 10.40 7.49
N PHE A 44 -8.57 10.71 8.74
CA PHE A 44 -8.67 9.66 9.77
C PHE A 44 -9.95 8.83 9.63
N ASP A 45 -11.04 9.45 9.16
CA ASP A 45 -12.37 8.82 9.09
C ASP A 45 -12.45 7.65 8.10
N GLN A 46 -11.54 7.61 7.12
CA GLN A 46 -11.50 6.60 6.07
C GLN A 46 -10.19 5.78 6.12
N SER A 47 -9.54 5.77 7.28
CA SER A 47 -8.34 4.98 7.51
C SER A 47 -8.70 3.58 7.98
N HIS A 48 -7.97 2.58 7.49
CA HIS A 48 -8.17 1.17 7.83
C HIS A 48 -6.90 0.54 8.38
N PRO A 49 -7.02 -0.45 9.30
CA PRO A 49 -5.85 -1.13 9.82
C PRO A 49 -5.07 -1.87 8.73
N ALA A 50 -3.75 -1.88 8.88
CA ALA A 50 -2.85 -2.63 8.03
C ALA A 50 -1.70 -3.21 8.85
N ILE A 51 -1.20 -4.35 8.37
CA ILE A 51 -0.04 -5.05 8.94
C ILE A 51 0.94 -5.39 7.82
N ALA A 52 2.23 -5.31 8.09
CA ALA A 52 3.26 -5.76 7.17
C ALA A 52 4.31 -6.61 7.88
N LEU A 53 4.76 -7.66 7.21
CA LEU A 53 5.84 -8.54 7.64
C LEU A 53 6.91 -8.58 6.56
N GLY A 54 8.18 -8.56 6.95
CA GLY A 54 9.25 -8.57 5.98
C GLY A 54 10.63 -8.88 6.55
N LEU A 55 11.60 -8.71 5.69
CA LEU A 55 13.01 -8.87 5.98
C LEU A 55 13.76 -7.63 5.53
N ALA A 56 14.76 -7.21 6.30
CA ALA A 56 15.69 -6.19 5.90
C ALA A 56 17.11 -6.69 5.98
N TYR A 57 17.94 -6.34 5.01
CA TYR A 57 19.35 -6.67 4.93
C TYR A 57 20.18 -5.40 4.91
N GLY A 58 21.11 -5.27 5.87
CA GLY A 58 22.05 -4.17 5.92
C GLY A 58 23.20 -4.36 4.93
N LEU A 59 23.29 -3.46 3.95
CA LEU A 59 24.43 -3.38 3.04
C LEU A 59 25.62 -2.68 3.72
N ASN A 60 25.32 -1.71 4.55
CA ASN A 60 26.26 -1.01 5.44
C ASN A 60 25.47 -0.41 6.62
N GLU A 61 26.15 0.40 7.45
CA GLU A 61 25.58 0.96 8.68
C GLU A 61 24.39 1.91 8.45
N LYS A 62 24.26 2.44 7.22
CA LYS A 62 23.21 3.41 6.86
C LYS A 62 22.27 2.95 5.76
N LEU A 63 22.62 1.94 4.96
CA LEU A 63 21.85 1.52 3.82
C LEU A 63 21.35 0.08 4.01
N TYR A 64 20.03 -0.10 3.93
CA TYR A 64 19.35 -1.39 4.04
C TYR A 64 18.47 -1.63 2.83
N ILE A 65 18.35 -2.88 2.42
CA ILE A 65 17.32 -3.34 1.48
C ILE A 65 16.24 -4.04 2.29
N ARG A 66 15.01 -3.56 2.21
CA ARG A 66 13.86 -4.13 2.89
C ARG A 66 12.88 -4.72 1.87
N SER A 67 12.44 -5.95 2.11
CA SER A 67 11.33 -6.59 1.39
C SER A 67 10.20 -6.88 2.36
N GLN A 68 8.96 -6.54 2.00
CA GLN A 68 7.79 -6.72 2.87
C GLN A 68 6.57 -7.19 2.08
N VAL A 69 5.72 -7.95 2.77
CA VAL A 69 4.33 -8.20 2.38
C VAL A 69 3.44 -7.40 3.32
N MET A 70 2.56 -6.57 2.77
CA MET A 70 1.59 -5.76 3.51
C MET A 70 0.18 -6.20 3.17
N LEU A 71 -0.66 -6.35 4.19
CA LEU A 71 -2.08 -6.62 4.10
C LEU A 71 -2.83 -5.45 4.74
N GLY A 72 -3.87 -4.96 4.05
CA GLY A 72 -4.67 -3.84 4.52
C GLY A 72 -5.99 -3.73 3.79
N LYS A 73 -6.70 -2.64 4.07
CA LYS A 73 -7.92 -2.23 3.35
C LYS A 73 -7.83 -0.76 3.01
N LEU A 74 -8.49 -0.39 1.92
CA LEU A 74 -8.68 1.00 1.52
C LEU A 74 -10.16 1.22 1.23
N SER A 75 -10.68 2.38 1.58
CA SER A 75 -12.04 2.78 1.22
C SER A 75 -12.12 4.28 1.05
N ALA A 76 -13.09 4.71 0.28
CA ALA A 76 -13.52 6.09 0.26
C ALA A 76 -15.04 6.17 -0.01
N HIS A 77 -15.63 7.29 0.40
CA HIS A 77 -17.06 7.54 0.25
C HIS A 77 -17.30 9.02 -0.01
N ASP A 78 -18.04 9.31 -1.08
CA ASP A 78 -18.39 10.68 -1.48
C ASP A 78 -19.05 11.50 -0.38
N LYS A 79 -19.78 10.87 0.54
CA LYS A 79 -20.47 11.58 1.65
C LYS A 79 -19.55 12.45 2.50
N PHE A 80 -18.26 12.15 2.53
CA PHE A 80 -17.25 12.93 3.27
C PHE A 80 -16.65 14.07 2.44
N ASN A 81 -17.04 14.20 1.17
CA ASN A 81 -16.59 15.26 0.29
C ASN A 81 -17.79 16.09 -0.17
N PRO A 82 -17.94 17.34 0.32
CA PRO A 82 -19.08 18.19 -0.02
C PRO A 82 -19.28 18.44 -1.51
N LEU A 83 -18.20 18.37 -2.31
CA LEU A 83 -18.27 18.60 -3.76
C LEU A 83 -18.86 17.41 -4.53
N THR A 84 -18.73 16.19 -4.02
CA THR A 84 -19.17 14.97 -4.68
C THR A 84 -20.24 14.20 -3.87
N ALA A 85 -20.64 14.70 -2.71
CA ALA A 85 -21.59 14.04 -1.81
C ALA A 85 -22.89 13.62 -2.51
N MET A 86 -23.37 14.41 -3.49
CA MET A 86 -24.58 14.14 -4.25
C MET A 86 -24.44 13.01 -5.29
N ARG A 87 -23.22 12.63 -5.63
CA ARG A 87 -22.89 11.47 -6.46
C ARG A 87 -23.09 10.15 -5.71
N ASN A 88 -22.84 10.15 -4.40
CA ASN A 88 -23.05 9.07 -3.46
C ASN A 88 -22.27 7.77 -3.75
N LEU A 89 -21.19 7.85 -4.48
CA LEU A 89 -20.34 6.69 -4.74
C LEU A 89 -19.51 6.33 -3.52
N ASN A 90 -19.18 5.05 -3.41
CA ASN A 90 -18.26 4.52 -2.41
C ASN A 90 -17.61 3.24 -2.89
N PHE A 91 -16.44 2.97 -2.35
CA PHE A 91 -15.78 1.68 -2.52
C PHE A 91 -15.07 1.24 -1.25
N THR A 92 -14.83 -0.05 -1.18
CA THR A 92 -13.88 -0.67 -0.25
C THR A 92 -13.06 -1.68 -1.03
N SER A 93 -11.76 -1.76 -0.77
CA SER A 93 -10.89 -2.75 -1.40
C SER A 93 -9.97 -3.37 -0.36
N SER A 94 -9.82 -4.70 -0.39
CA SER A 94 -8.67 -5.35 0.25
C SER A 94 -7.41 -5.03 -0.54
N LEU A 95 -6.31 -4.85 0.16
CA LEU A 95 -4.99 -4.57 -0.40
C LEU A 95 -4.00 -5.63 0.04
N THR A 96 -3.32 -6.24 -0.91
CA THR A 96 -2.13 -7.05 -0.69
C THR A 96 -0.98 -6.43 -1.48
N GLU A 97 0.07 -5.99 -0.81
CA GLU A 97 1.25 -5.39 -1.43
C GLU A 97 2.48 -6.23 -1.14
N VAL A 98 3.31 -6.47 -2.14
CA VAL A 98 4.68 -6.98 -1.99
C VAL A 98 5.62 -5.88 -2.46
N ASN A 99 6.54 -5.43 -1.62
CA ASN A 99 7.47 -4.37 -1.97
C ASN A 99 8.92 -4.72 -1.66
N VAL A 100 9.81 -4.07 -2.40
CA VAL A 100 11.25 -4.01 -2.13
C VAL A 100 11.66 -2.55 -2.15
N ALA A 101 12.31 -2.09 -1.09
CA ALA A 101 12.73 -0.71 -0.93
C ALA A 101 14.15 -0.61 -0.35
N ALA A 102 14.88 0.40 -0.78
CA ALA A 102 16.10 0.84 -0.12
C ALA A 102 15.73 1.80 1.02
N GLU A 103 16.23 1.54 2.23
CA GLU A 103 16.14 2.42 3.38
C GLU A 103 17.50 3.07 3.64
N TYR A 104 17.53 4.38 3.71
CA TYR A 104 18.73 5.13 4.04
C TYR A 104 18.58 5.86 5.39
N TYR A 105 19.40 5.49 6.33
CA TYR A 105 19.46 6.08 7.68
C TYR A 105 20.36 7.32 7.66
N LEU A 106 19.84 8.45 8.13
CA LEU A 106 20.60 9.71 8.17
C LEU A 106 21.72 9.67 9.22
N ARG A 107 21.49 8.92 10.31
CA ARG A 107 22.48 8.70 11.36
C ARG A 107 22.80 7.21 11.48
N ASP A 108 24.02 6.87 11.80
CA ASP A 108 24.43 5.50 12.07
C ASP A 108 23.77 4.99 13.35
N MET A 109 22.94 3.94 13.23
CA MET A 109 22.25 3.32 14.37
C MET A 109 23.18 2.56 15.33
N SER A 110 24.46 2.40 14.99
CA SER A 110 25.46 1.85 15.90
C SER A 110 26.04 2.91 16.85
N GLU A 111 25.98 4.18 16.45
CA GLU A 111 26.48 5.30 17.27
C GLU A 111 25.33 6.08 17.93
N TYR A 112 24.19 6.20 17.25
CA TYR A 112 23.04 7.00 17.69
C TYR A 112 21.85 6.10 17.99
N ALA A 113 21.22 6.33 19.14
CA ALA A 113 20.01 5.62 19.53
C ALA A 113 18.81 5.97 18.63
N VAL A 114 18.77 7.19 18.08
CA VAL A 114 17.68 7.67 17.23
C VAL A 114 18.22 8.03 15.85
N SER A 115 17.59 7.49 14.81
CA SER A 115 17.92 7.85 13.43
C SER A 115 16.66 8.08 12.61
N PRO A 116 16.50 9.27 12.01
CA PRO A 116 15.61 9.46 10.88
C PRO A 116 16.08 8.63 9.69
N TYR A 117 15.14 8.18 8.87
CA TYR A 117 15.44 7.46 7.64
C TYR A 117 14.46 7.83 6.53
N LEU A 118 14.90 7.63 5.31
CA LEU A 118 14.10 7.72 4.10
C LEU A 118 14.10 6.37 3.40
N PHE A 119 13.05 6.09 2.66
CA PHE A 119 13.01 4.90 1.82
C PHE A 119 12.34 5.19 0.48
N ALA A 120 12.74 4.44 -0.53
CA ALA A 120 12.10 4.39 -1.83
C ALA A 120 12.30 3.01 -2.47
N GLY A 121 11.33 2.60 -3.31
CA GLY A 121 11.40 1.27 -3.91
C GLY A 121 10.35 1.01 -4.97
N MET A 122 10.07 -0.27 -5.18
CA MET A 122 9.05 -0.77 -6.09
C MET A 122 8.13 -1.72 -5.36
N ALA A 123 6.85 -1.70 -5.75
CA ALA A 123 5.82 -2.59 -5.21
C ALA A 123 4.97 -3.18 -6.33
N ALA A 124 4.56 -4.43 -6.15
CA ALA A 124 3.42 -5.01 -6.83
C ALA A 124 2.28 -5.11 -5.83
N TYR A 125 1.09 -4.69 -6.21
CA TYR A 125 -0.08 -4.75 -5.35
C TYR A 125 -1.28 -5.35 -6.06
N HIS A 126 -2.10 -6.05 -5.27
CA HIS A 126 -3.38 -6.59 -5.69
C HIS A 126 -4.49 -5.90 -4.91
N PHE A 127 -5.52 -5.46 -5.63
CA PHE A 127 -6.71 -4.81 -5.08
C PHE A 127 -7.94 -5.36 -5.77
N ASN A 128 -9.10 -5.24 -5.14
CA ASN A 128 -10.37 -5.66 -5.74
C ASN A 128 -11.50 -4.82 -5.15
N PRO A 129 -11.85 -3.69 -5.79
CA PRO A 129 -12.84 -2.76 -5.28
C PRO A 129 -14.23 -3.37 -5.31
N TYR A 130 -14.97 -3.16 -4.23
CA TYR A 130 -16.36 -3.56 -4.10
C TYR A 130 -17.18 -2.46 -3.40
N THR A 131 -18.47 -2.50 -3.61
CA THR A 131 -19.44 -1.72 -2.85
C THR A 131 -20.58 -2.61 -2.38
N ASN A 132 -21.36 -2.15 -1.43
CA ASN A 132 -22.61 -2.80 -1.04
C ASN A 132 -23.79 -2.03 -1.65
N ASP A 133 -24.78 -2.75 -2.11
CA ASP A 133 -26.06 -2.14 -2.52
C ASP A 133 -26.91 -1.70 -1.32
N THR A 134 -28.10 -1.17 -1.57
CA THR A 134 -29.03 -0.72 -0.52
C THR A 134 -29.54 -1.83 0.37
N THR A 135 -29.44 -3.09 -0.04
CA THR A 135 -29.79 -4.27 0.76
C THR A 135 -28.62 -4.79 1.61
N GLY A 136 -27.41 -4.21 1.44
CA GLY A 136 -26.17 -4.65 2.09
C GLY A 136 -25.45 -5.78 1.35
N THR A 137 -25.93 -6.19 0.18
CA THR A 137 -25.27 -7.21 -0.64
C THR A 137 -24.00 -6.65 -1.30
N LYS A 138 -22.92 -7.41 -1.20
CA LYS A 138 -21.60 -7.03 -1.73
C LYS A 138 -21.47 -7.34 -3.20
N TYR A 139 -20.99 -6.35 -3.97
CA TYR A 139 -20.69 -6.46 -5.40
C TYR A 139 -19.27 -5.97 -5.70
N PHE A 140 -18.48 -6.79 -6.38
CA PHE A 140 -17.19 -6.36 -6.92
C PHE A 140 -17.40 -5.48 -8.15
N LEU A 141 -16.72 -4.33 -8.19
CA LEU A 141 -16.97 -3.30 -9.19
C LEU A 141 -16.30 -3.60 -10.53
N GLN A 142 -15.10 -4.17 -10.54
CA GLN A 142 -14.36 -4.45 -11.78
C GLN A 142 -15.15 -5.30 -12.81
N PRO A 143 -15.84 -6.41 -12.43
CA PRO A 143 -16.62 -7.18 -13.38
C PRO A 143 -17.88 -6.45 -13.91
N LEU A 144 -18.37 -5.48 -13.13
CA LEU A 144 -19.55 -4.70 -13.52
C LEU A 144 -19.24 -3.73 -14.65
N SER A 145 -17.99 -3.30 -14.82
CA SER A 145 -17.62 -2.34 -15.88
C SER A 145 -18.48 -1.07 -15.82
N THR A 146 -18.53 -0.43 -14.64
CA THR A 146 -19.44 0.68 -14.31
C THR A 146 -19.32 1.90 -15.21
N GLU A 147 -18.20 2.03 -15.92
CA GLU A 147 -17.92 3.07 -16.92
C GLU A 147 -17.86 2.51 -18.35
N GLY A 148 -18.38 1.29 -18.57
CA GLY A 148 -18.41 0.67 -19.89
C GLY A 148 -17.10 0.00 -20.32
N GLN A 149 -16.23 -0.33 -19.37
CA GLN A 149 -14.98 -1.00 -19.69
C GLN A 149 -15.23 -2.33 -20.41
N GLY A 150 -14.58 -2.49 -21.57
CA GLY A 150 -14.67 -3.66 -22.43
C GLY A 150 -15.75 -3.62 -23.52
N PHE A 151 -16.65 -2.60 -23.53
CA PHE A 151 -17.69 -2.49 -24.56
C PHE A 151 -18.01 -1.05 -25.02
N TYR A 152 -17.51 -0.03 -24.32
CA TYR A 152 -17.75 1.37 -24.68
C TYR A 152 -16.45 2.06 -25.08
N GLN A 153 -16.39 2.53 -26.36
CA GLN A 153 -15.21 3.15 -26.95
C GLN A 153 -13.94 2.31 -26.68
N ASP A 154 -12.80 2.96 -26.44
CA ASP A 154 -11.51 2.31 -26.17
C ASP A 154 -11.29 2.01 -24.68
N ARG A 155 -12.33 2.00 -23.84
CA ARG A 155 -12.23 1.74 -22.40
C ARG A 155 -11.96 0.27 -22.14
N GLN A 156 -10.76 -0.03 -21.67
CA GLN A 156 -10.36 -1.40 -21.34
C GLN A 156 -10.62 -1.71 -19.86
N PRO A 157 -10.97 -2.96 -19.51
CA PRO A 157 -11.02 -3.40 -18.12
C PRO A 157 -9.67 -3.20 -17.45
N TYR A 158 -9.67 -2.59 -16.27
CA TYR A 158 -8.43 -2.41 -15.51
C TYR A 158 -7.98 -3.72 -14.85
N LYS A 159 -6.65 -3.86 -14.70
CA LYS A 159 -6.06 -5.02 -14.04
C LYS A 159 -6.10 -4.85 -12.52
N LEU A 160 -6.44 -5.92 -11.81
CA LEU A 160 -6.49 -5.93 -10.34
C LEU A 160 -5.11 -6.07 -9.69
N THR A 161 -4.09 -6.47 -10.45
CA THR A 161 -2.69 -6.52 -10.00
C THR A 161 -1.88 -5.52 -10.80
N GLN A 162 -1.22 -4.60 -10.11
CA GLN A 162 -0.49 -3.50 -10.71
C GLN A 162 0.77 -3.16 -9.92
N PHE A 163 1.55 -2.19 -10.42
CA PHE A 163 2.77 -1.71 -9.79
C PHE A 163 2.58 -0.33 -9.15
N ALA A 164 3.38 -0.06 -8.12
CA ALA A 164 3.44 1.22 -7.44
C ALA A 164 4.89 1.59 -7.11
N ILE A 165 5.12 2.86 -6.86
CA ILE A 165 6.37 3.38 -6.32
C ILE A 165 6.12 3.76 -4.85
N PRO A 166 6.53 2.92 -3.87
CA PRO A 166 6.53 3.29 -2.47
C PRO A 166 7.72 4.19 -2.17
N PHE A 167 7.48 5.25 -1.42
CA PHE A 167 8.52 6.12 -0.86
C PHE A 167 8.02 6.79 0.40
N GLY A 168 8.94 7.26 1.23
CA GLY A 168 8.57 7.89 2.48
C GLY A 168 9.74 8.00 3.44
N GLY A 169 9.42 8.04 4.72
CA GLY A 169 10.41 8.13 5.76
C GLY A 169 9.82 7.89 7.15
N GLY A 170 10.70 7.95 8.12
CA GLY A 170 10.33 7.73 9.49
C GLY A 170 11.48 8.03 10.45
N VAL A 171 11.26 7.66 11.68
CA VAL A 171 12.30 7.73 12.73
C VAL A 171 12.32 6.39 13.44
N LYS A 172 13.50 5.79 13.59
CA LYS A 172 13.69 4.56 14.36
C LYS A 172 14.53 4.86 15.62
N LEU A 173 14.15 4.20 16.70
CA LEU A 173 14.85 4.17 17.99
C LEU A 173 15.44 2.77 18.18
N ALA A 174 16.74 2.69 18.46
CA ALA A 174 17.40 1.45 18.86
C ALA A 174 17.11 1.17 20.34
N LEU A 175 16.46 0.04 20.61
CA LEU A 175 16.23 -0.50 21.95
C LEU A 175 17.30 -1.58 22.26
N GLY A 176 18.58 -1.19 22.23
CA GLY A 176 19.72 -2.10 22.32
C GLY A 176 20.27 -2.48 20.94
N GLU A 177 21.03 -3.58 20.88
CA GLU A 177 21.75 -3.98 19.65
C GLU A 177 20.85 -4.65 18.62
N ASN A 178 19.79 -5.32 19.04
CA ASN A 178 19.02 -6.23 18.21
C ASN A 178 17.62 -5.74 17.85
N ILE A 179 17.08 -4.78 18.60
CA ILE A 179 15.69 -4.33 18.41
C ILE A 179 15.68 -2.85 18.04
N ARG A 180 14.95 -2.52 17.01
CA ARG A 180 14.66 -1.14 16.61
C ARG A 180 13.16 -0.97 16.52
N VAL A 181 12.61 0.11 17.07
CA VAL A 181 11.19 0.48 16.98
C VAL A 181 11.09 1.88 16.42
N GLY A 182 10.14 2.15 15.56
CA GLY A 182 9.99 3.47 14.96
C GLY A 182 8.59 3.75 14.47
N ILE A 183 8.42 4.97 13.98
CA ILE A 183 7.24 5.40 13.26
C ILE A 183 7.61 5.57 11.79
N GLU A 184 6.69 5.21 10.91
CA GLU A 184 6.85 5.30 9.45
C GLU A 184 5.65 6.00 8.82
N PHE A 185 5.92 6.88 7.87
CA PHE A 185 4.94 7.41 6.94
C PHE A 185 5.40 7.09 5.52
N GLY A 186 4.59 6.33 4.81
CA GLY A 186 4.88 5.88 3.45
C GLY A 186 3.77 6.26 2.47
N ILE A 187 4.17 6.69 1.30
CA ILE A 187 3.32 7.09 0.18
C ILE A 187 3.52 6.06 -0.93
N ARG A 188 2.45 5.70 -1.63
CA ARG A 188 2.48 4.85 -2.83
C ARG A 188 1.88 5.61 -3.99
N LYS A 189 2.72 5.90 -4.98
CA LYS A 189 2.29 6.46 -6.25
C LYS A 189 1.81 5.34 -7.15
N LEU A 190 0.54 5.37 -7.54
CA LEU A 190 -0.04 4.41 -8.48
C LEU A 190 0.08 4.89 -9.92
N PHE A 191 -0.07 3.96 -10.86
CA PHE A 191 -0.11 4.25 -12.29
C PHE A 191 -1.53 4.08 -12.86
N THR A 192 -2.47 3.63 -12.02
CA THR A 192 -3.89 3.55 -12.33
C THR A 192 -4.67 4.71 -11.71
N ASP A 193 -5.85 4.92 -12.25
CA ASP A 193 -6.90 5.82 -11.81
C ASP A 193 -8.19 5.04 -11.49
N TYR A 194 -8.11 3.74 -11.48
CA TYR A 194 -9.24 2.85 -11.24
C TYR A 194 -9.10 2.06 -9.94
N PHE A 195 -8.36 2.60 -8.97
CA PHE A 195 -8.27 1.92 -7.68
C PHE A 195 -9.62 1.92 -6.95
N ASP A 196 -10.40 2.97 -7.16
CA ASP A 196 -11.76 3.16 -6.61
C ASP A 196 -12.88 2.86 -7.62
N ASP A 197 -12.55 2.32 -8.82
CA ASP A 197 -13.48 2.07 -9.93
C ASP A 197 -14.04 3.36 -10.57
N VAL A 198 -13.43 4.51 -10.33
CA VAL A 198 -13.89 5.82 -10.83
C VAL A 198 -12.75 6.51 -11.56
N SER A 199 -13.00 6.92 -12.83
CA SER A 199 -11.95 7.55 -13.65
C SER A 199 -12.49 8.51 -14.71
N THR A 200 -13.54 8.13 -15.43
CA THR A 200 -13.94 8.82 -16.67
C THR A 200 -15.32 9.45 -16.57
N THR A 201 -16.20 9.20 -17.51
CA THR A 201 -17.53 9.78 -17.61
C THR A 201 -18.62 8.71 -17.53
N TYR A 202 -19.82 9.12 -17.14
CA TYR A 202 -21.01 8.29 -17.22
C TYR A 202 -21.35 7.97 -18.69
N ILE A 203 -21.67 6.73 -18.98
CA ILE A 203 -22.10 6.29 -20.31
C ILE A 203 -23.62 6.22 -20.40
N ASP A 204 -24.18 6.03 -21.61
CA ASP A 204 -25.60 5.85 -21.80
C ASP A 204 -26.16 4.71 -20.91
N PRO A 205 -27.20 4.98 -20.09
CA PRO A 205 -27.77 3.99 -19.18
C PRO A 205 -28.37 2.79 -19.89
N ASN A 206 -28.92 2.98 -21.09
CA ASN A 206 -29.51 1.88 -21.89
C ASN A 206 -28.40 0.96 -22.41
N LEU A 207 -27.26 1.55 -22.81
CA LEU A 207 -26.10 0.79 -23.24
C LEU A 207 -25.49 -0.03 -22.06
N LEU A 208 -25.39 0.58 -20.87
CA LEU A 208 -24.92 -0.10 -19.68
C LEU A 208 -25.84 -1.24 -19.27
N LEU A 209 -27.16 -0.97 -19.28
CA LEU A 209 -28.20 -1.95 -18.97
C LEU A 209 -28.15 -3.14 -19.92
N ALA A 210 -28.06 -2.89 -21.24
CA ALA A 210 -28.04 -3.92 -22.29
C ALA A 210 -26.80 -4.83 -22.18
N ASN A 211 -25.63 -4.28 -21.80
CA ASN A 211 -24.37 -5.04 -21.74
C ASN A 211 -24.07 -5.69 -20.39
N ARG A 212 -24.53 -5.11 -19.28
CA ARG A 212 -24.17 -5.52 -17.91
C ARG A 212 -25.35 -5.71 -16.97
N GLY A 213 -26.55 -5.34 -17.39
CA GLY A 213 -27.78 -5.53 -16.61
C GLY A 213 -28.05 -4.45 -15.56
N PRO A 214 -29.19 -4.56 -14.85
CA PRO A 214 -29.72 -3.49 -14.00
C PRO A 214 -28.85 -3.22 -12.77
N LYS A 215 -28.18 -4.23 -12.21
CA LYS A 215 -27.33 -4.05 -11.03
C LYS A 215 -26.10 -3.16 -11.31
N THR A 216 -25.55 -3.27 -12.52
CA THR A 216 -24.46 -2.39 -12.93
C THR A 216 -24.91 -0.93 -13.04
N LEU A 217 -26.10 -0.70 -13.63
CA LEU A 217 -26.64 0.66 -13.72
C LEU A 217 -26.90 1.25 -12.34
N GLU A 218 -27.49 0.47 -11.42
CA GLU A 218 -27.72 0.87 -10.02
C GLU A 218 -26.43 1.30 -9.32
N LEU A 219 -25.35 0.52 -9.45
CA LEU A 219 -24.10 0.75 -8.74
C LEU A 219 -23.17 1.74 -9.46
N ALA A 220 -23.32 1.93 -10.79
CA ALA A 220 -22.58 2.95 -11.52
C ALA A 220 -23.05 4.36 -11.16
N TYR A 221 -24.31 4.52 -10.77
CA TYR A 221 -24.93 5.78 -10.42
C TYR A 221 -25.79 5.63 -9.18
N ARG A 222 -25.39 6.27 -8.08
CA ARG A 222 -26.03 6.16 -6.76
C ARG A 222 -26.68 7.44 -6.26
N GLY A 223 -26.66 8.50 -7.05
CA GLY A 223 -27.31 9.77 -6.71
C GLY A 223 -28.81 9.60 -6.48
N SER A 224 -29.48 8.70 -7.20
CA SER A 224 -30.92 8.41 -7.03
C SER A 224 -31.29 7.83 -5.66
N GLU A 225 -30.34 7.32 -4.88
CA GLU A 225 -30.56 6.88 -3.51
C GLU A 225 -30.76 8.04 -2.52
N LEU A 226 -30.39 9.26 -2.92
CA LEU A 226 -30.50 10.47 -2.12
C LEU A 226 -31.69 11.31 -2.56
N LYS A 227 -32.38 11.97 -1.60
CA LYS A 227 -33.50 12.88 -1.90
C LYS A 227 -33.11 14.02 -2.84
N ASN A 228 -31.89 14.52 -2.72
CA ASN A 228 -31.33 15.63 -3.49
C ASN A 228 -30.12 15.19 -4.30
N GLY A 229 -30.03 13.92 -4.68
CA GLY A 229 -28.94 13.41 -5.49
C GLY A 229 -28.94 14.02 -6.90
N LEU A 230 -27.76 14.06 -7.50
CA LEU A 230 -27.64 14.55 -8.89
C LEU A 230 -28.42 13.62 -9.84
N PRO A 231 -29.07 14.16 -10.88
CA PRO A 231 -29.67 13.30 -11.92
C PRO A 231 -28.57 12.61 -12.72
N TYR A 232 -28.89 11.43 -13.26
CA TYR A 232 -28.00 10.74 -14.21
C TYR A 232 -27.83 11.56 -15.47
N GLN A 233 -26.60 11.86 -15.84
CA GLN A 233 -26.31 12.60 -17.08
C GLN A 233 -25.20 11.89 -17.85
N THR A 234 -25.55 11.40 -19.03
CA THR A 234 -24.60 10.79 -19.97
C THR A 234 -23.55 11.80 -20.40
N GLY A 235 -22.27 11.41 -20.35
CA GLY A 235 -21.14 12.24 -20.74
C GLY A 235 -20.58 13.14 -19.62
N GLU A 236 -21.30 13.30 -18.50
CA GLU A 236 -20.73 14.00 -17.34
C GLU A 236 -19.58 13.23 -16.69
N ASN A 237 -18.67 13.97 -16.08
CA ASN A 237 -17.55 13.38 -15.38
C ASN A 237 -18.01 12.55 -14.17
N ARG A 238 -17.65 11.27 -14.17
CA ARG A 238 -17.76 10.40 -13.02
C ARG A 238 -16.51 10.50 -12.16
N GLY A 239 -15.35 10.64 -12.80
CA GLY A 239 -14.04 10.83 -12.21
C GLY A 239 -13.15 11.75 -13.05
N SER A 240 -11.86 11.68 -12.83
CA SER A 240 -10.85 12.47 -13.54
C SER A 240 -9.63 11.63 -13.92
N ALA A 241 -9.63 11.05 -15.11
CA ALA A 241 -8.53 10.24 -15.64
C ALA A 241 -7.15 10.93 -15.65
N LYS A 242 -7.14 12.26 -15.41
CA LYS A 242 -5.91 13.07 -15.36
C LYS A 242 -5.08 12.82 -14.10
N PHE A 243 -5.73 12.56 -12.97
CA PHE A 243 -5.06 12.41 -11.70
C PHE A 243 -5.05 10.94 -11.32
N LYS A 244 -3.85 10.36 -11.12
CA LYS A 244 -3.70 8.98 -10.69
C LYS A 244 -3.93 8.84 -9.19
N ASP A 245 -4.43 7.68 -8.78
CA ASP A 245 -4.68 7.37 -7.39
C ASP A 245 -3.40 7.21 -6.57
N TRP A 246 -3.52 7.43 -5.27
CA TRP A 246 -2.47 7.28 -4.28
C TRP A 246 -3.00 6.52 -3.07
N TYR A 247 -2.12 5.84 -2.36
CA TYR A 247 -2.44 5.42 -1.01
C TYR A 247 -1.25 5.60 -0.06
N TYR A 248 -1.57 5.64 1.22
CA TYR A 248 -0.64 5.95 2.29
C TYR A 248 -0.64 4.83 3.31
N PHE A 249 0.48 4.66 3.99
CA PHE A 249 0.62 3.86 5.19
C PHE A 249 1.24 4.73 6.28
N THR A 250 0.65 4.70 7.47
CA THR A 250 1.21 5.34 8.66
C THR A 250 1.16 4.33 9.81
N GLY A 251 2.27 4.12 10.47
CA GLY A 251 2.29 3.11 11.52
C GLY A 251 3.57 3.02 12.30
N ILE A 252 3.60 2.04 13.20
CA ILE A 252 4.76 1.65 13.98
C ILE A 252 5.46 0.52 13.24
N THR A 253 6.78 0.58 13.17
CA THR A 253 7.62 -0.48 12.61
C THR A 253 8.58 -0.98 13.66
N THR A 254 8.75 -2.29 13.71
CA THR A 254 9.72 -2.97 14.58
C THR A 254 10.63 -3.81 13.71
N SER A 255 11.92 -3.78 13.97
CA SER A 255 12.90 -4.65 13.33
C SER A 255 13.75 -5.35 14.38
N ILE A 256 13.89 -6.67 14.20
CA ILE A 256 14.62 -7.55 15.11
C ILE A 256 15.76 -8.19 14.30
N ARG A 257 17.00 -7.98 14.74
CA ARG A 257 18.18 -8.58 14.09
C ARG A 257 18.19 -10.09 14.30
N LEU A 258 18.45 -10.82 13.21
CA LEU A 258 18.72 -12.25 13.23
C LEU A 258 20.23 -12.48 13.29
N GLY A 259 20.69 -13.13 14.35
CA GLY A 259 22.10 -13.46 14.54
C GLY A 259 22.82 -12.61 15.56
N ASN A 260 23.91 -13.17 16.09
CA ASN A 260 24.73 -12.54 17.11
C ASN A 260 25.89 -11.80 16.42
N ARG A 261 26.20 -10.61 16.87
CA ARG A 261 27.33 -9.81 16.36
C ARG A 261 28.65 -10.37 16.87
N ASN A 262 28.95 -11.63 16.50
CA ASN A 262 30.26 -12.22 16.78
C ASN A 262 31.26 -11.76 15.72
N GLY A 263 32.00 -10.76 16.03
CA GLY A 263 33.25 -10.44 15.32
C GLY A 263 33.22 -9.16 14.48
N SER A 264 33.82 -8.15 15.07
CA SER A 264 34.72 -7.20 14.45
C SER A 264 34.22 -6.44 13.20
N ARG A 265 33.53 -5.32 13.46
CA ARG A 265 33.81 -4.07 12.70
C ARG A 265 33.29 -2.80 13.38
N ILE A 266 32.57 -2.94 14.49
CA ILE A 266 32.18 -1.75 15.26
C ILE A 266 32.90 -1.83 16.59
N LYS A 267 33.93 -1.01 16.77
CA LYS A 267 34.50 -0.73 18.08
C LYS A 267 33.43 0.01 18.87
N SER A 268 32.54 -0.74 19.55
CA SER A 268 31.69 -0.17 20.58
C SER A 268 32.62 0.43 21.63
N ARG A 269 32.63 1.74 21.77
CA ARG A 269 33.37 2.44 22.84
C ARG A 269 32.68 2.34 24.19
N SER A 270 31.50 1.72 24.26
CA SER A 270 30.82 1.47 25.54
C SER A 270 30.86 -0.02 25.88
N ARG A 271 31.28 -0.33 27.10
CA ARG A 271 31.25 -1.70 27.66
C ARG A 271 29.86 -2.28 27.81
N LEU A 272 28.80 -1.53 27.51
CA LEU A 272 27.41 -1.90 27.68
C LEU A 272 26.68 -2.18 26.35
N GLY A 273 27.32 -2.05 25.18
CA GLY A 273 26.73 -2.40 23.88
C GLY A 273 25.53 -1.56 23.41
N CYS A 274 25.19 -0.48 24.09
CA CYS A 274 24.11 0.43 23.73
C CYS A 274 24.64 1.69 23.05
N PRO A 275 23.87 2.27 22.07
CA PRO A 275 24.19 3.59 21.53
C PRO A 275 24.27 4.65 22.63
N THR A 276 25.32 5.48 22.62
CA THR A 276 25.59 6.44 23.67
C THR A 276 25.24 7.88 23.34
N LYS A 277 24.80 8.15 22.10
CA LYS A 277 24.40 9.49 21.64
C LYS A 277 22.93 9.52 21.27
N ILE A 278 22.23 10.56 21.68
CA ILE A 278 20.83 10.84 21.37
C ILE A 278 20.76 11.81 20.18
#